data_7e20d653adc7147afeee0785623d501f
#
_entry.id   7e20d653adc7147afeee0785623d501f
#
_cell.length_a   1.000
_cell.length_b   1.000
_cell.length_c   1.000
_cell.angle_alpha   90.00
_cell.angle_beta   90.00
_cell.angle_gamma   90.00
#
_symmetry.space_group_name_H-M   'P 1'
#
loop_
_entity.id
_entity.type
_entity.pdbx_description
1 polymer ?
#
loop_
_entity_poly.entity_id
_entity_poly.type
_entity_poly.pdbx_seq_one_letter_code
_entity_poly.pdbx_strand_id
1 'polypeptide(L)'
;MSDAMFTLCGQVANVFVQPGGTSKKTGEAFDPRDKVQILGHLPLPTGGHKLELVTLNVEDARLFQAALNKTIRVPVGVYAVGKTVGFFIPQGAKPQLQQPVQK
;
A
#
# COMPACT_ATOMS: atom_id res chain seq x y z
N MET A 1 -10.52 -18.16 -9.59
CA MET A 1 -9.86 -17.03 -8.93
C MET A 1 -10.90 -15.98 -8.56
N SER A 2 -10.85 -15.48 -7.38
CA SER A 2 -11.79 -14.46 -6.94
C SER A 2 -11.12 -13.10 -6.89
N ASP A 3 -11.86 -12.09 -7.25
CA ASP A 3 -11.37 -10.73 -7.20
C ASP A 3 -11.48 -10.21 -5.77
N ALA A 4 -10.54 -9.38 -5.38
CA ALA A 4 -10.62 -8.73 -4.10
C ALA A 4 -11.74 -7.69 -4.13
N MET A 5 -12.44 -7.57 -3.00
CA MET A 5 -13.50 -6.57 -2.90
C MET A 5 -12.93 -5.15 -3.01
N PHE A 6 -11.74 -4.96 -2.50
CA PHE A 6 -11.11 -3.65 -2.53
C PHE A 6 -9.77 -3.72 -3.24
N THR A 7 -9.52 -2.71 -4.05
CA THR A 7 -8.27 -2.58 -4.76
C THR A 7 -7.75 -1.17 -4.55
N LEU A 8 -6.47 -1.07 -4.18
CA LEU A 8 -5.81 0.22 -4.03
C LEU A 8 -5.13 0.58 -5.35
N CYS A 9 -5.44 1.74 -5.88
CA CYS A 9 -4.88 2.21 -7.13
C CYS A 9 -4.11 3.50 -6.87
N GLY A 10 -2.89 3.58 -7.35
CA GLY A 10 -2.07 4.77 -7.20
C GLY A 10 -0.68 4.57 -7.74
N GLN A 11 0.10 5.62 -7.62
CA GLN A 11 1.49 5.60 -8.07
C GLN A 11 2.40 5.14 -6.94
N VAL A 12 3.31 4.22 -7.25
CA VAL A 12 4.32 3.81 -6.28
C VAL A 12 5.31 4.95 -6.14
N ALA A 13 5.23 5.65 -5.01
CA ALA A 13 6.06 6.83 -4.78
C ALA A 13 7.39 6.47 -4.13
N ASN A 14 7.40 5.42 -3.32
CA ASN A 14 8.60 5.04 -2.60
C ASN A 14 8.50 3.60 -2.14
N VAL A 15 9.63 2.92 -2.11
CA VAL A 15 9.74 1.57 -1.56
C VAL A 15 10.93 1.59 -0.62
N PHE A 16 10.73 1.11 0.60
CA PHE A 16 11.81 1.16 1.57
C PHE A 16 11.67 0.01 2.56
N VAL A 17 12.75 -0.23 3.29
CA VAL A 17 12.76 -1.22 4.36
C VAL A 17 12.81 -0.45 5.68
N GLN A 18 11.81 -0.66 6.51
CA GLN A 18 11.84 -0.09 7.86
C GLN A 18 12.77 -0.96 8.70
N PRO A 19 13.84 -0.38 9.28
CA PRO A 19 14.79 -1.18 10.04
C PRO A 19 14.14 -1.84 11.24
N GLY A 20 14.63 -3.01 11.57
CA GLY A 20 14.24 -3.66 12.82
C GLY A 20 14.84 -2.91 14.00
N GLY A 21 14.42 -3.30 15.18
CA GLY A 21 14.90 -2.66 16.39
C GLY A 21 14.23 -3.23 17.61
N THR A 22 14.25 -2.46 18.69
CA THR A 22 13.65 -2.85 19.95
C THR A 22 12.63 -1.80 20.35
N SER A 23 11.42 -2.26 20.67
CA SER A 23 10.37 -1.37 21.12
C SER A 23 10.74 -0.78 22.47
N LYS A 24 10.66 0.53 22.60
CA LYS A 24 10.95 1.21 23.87
C LYS A 24 9.84 0.96 24.89
N LYS A 25 8.65 0.65 24.43
CA LYS A 25 7.52 0.42 25.34
C LYS A 25 7.50 -0.97 25.93
N THR A 26 7.79 -1.98 25.10
CA THR A 26 7.67 -3.37 25.51
C THR A 26 9.02 -4.06 25.70
N GLY A 27 10.09 -3.48 25.14
CA GLY A 27 11.40 -4.12 25.16
C GLY A 27 11.54 -5.25 24.18
N GLU A 28 10.52 -5.51 23.38
CA GLU A 28 10.55 -6.61 22.41
C GLU A 28 11.27 -6.18 21.15
N ALA A 29 12.04 -7.11 20.59
CA ALA A 29 12.68 -6.90 19.30
C ALA A 29 11.67 -7.11 18.18
N PHE A 30 11.83 -6.34 17.11
CA PHE A 30 11.02 -6.54 15.92
C PHE A 30 11.92 -6.56 14.69
N ASP A 31 11.47 -7.32 13.70
CA ASP A 31 12.23 -7.54 12.47
C ASP A 31 12.06 -6.38 11.49
N PRO A 32 13.02 -6.19 10.57
CA PRO A 32 12.82 -5.24 9.48
C PRO A 32 11.59 -5.62 8.67
N ARG A 33 10.92 -4.61 8.14
CA ARG A 33 9.74 -4.83 7.31
C ARG A 33 9.84 -4.04 6.03
N ASP A 34 9.49 -4.71 4.95
CA ASP A 34 9.39 -4.05 3.65
C ASP A 34 8.13 -3.21 3.63
N LYS A 35 8.24 -2.01 3.11
CA LYS A 35 7.11 -1.08 3.02
C LYS A 35 7.06 -0.40 1.68
N VAL A 36 5.86 -0.05 1.26
CA VAL A 36 5.63 0.70 0.04
C VAL A 36 4.76 1.90 0.37
N GLN A 37 5.05 3.02 -0.28
CA GLN A 37 4.23 4.22 -0.18
C GLN A 37 3.57 4.47 -1.52
N ILE A 38 2.26 4.53 -1.51
CA ILE A 38 1.45 4.68 -2.72
C ILE A 38 0.70 6.00 -2.64
N LEU A 39 0.85 6.81 -3.67
CA LEU A 39 0.18 8.10 -3.79
C LEU A 39 -1.03 7.94 -4.68
N GLY A 40 -2.20 8.23 -4.14
CA GLY A 40 -3.43 8.10 -4.87
C GLY A 40 -4.34 9.29 -4.71
N HIS A 41 -5.48 9.20 -5.35
CA HIS A 41 -6.51 10.25 -5.31
C HIS A 41 -7.71 9.74 -4.53
N LEU A 42 -8.13 10.51 -3.53
CA LEU A 42 -9.34 10.21 -2.78
C LEU A 42 -10.44 11.15 -3.23
N PRO A 43 -11.58 10.63 -3.69
CA PRO A 43 -12.68 11.50 -4.06
C PRO A 43 -13.26 12.19 -2.83
N LEU A 44 -13.69 13.42 -3.03
CA LEU A 44 -14.32 14.20 -1.98
C LEU A 44 -15.83 14.23 -2.22
N PRO A 45 -16.63 14.32 -1.16
CA PRO A 45 -18.09 14.41 -1.33
C PRO A 45 -18.54 15.57 -2.17
N THR A 46 -17.72 16.63 -2.25
CA THR A 46 -18.06 17.84 -2.99
C THR A 46 -17.70 17.76 -4.46
N GLY A 47 -17.16 16.64 -4.92
CA GLY A 47 -16.87 16.42 -6.33
C GLY A 47 -15.41 16.56 -6.73
N GLY A 48 -14.58 17.14 -5.88
CA GLY A 48 -13.15 17.18 -6.11
C GLY A 48 -12.46 15.94 -5.56
N HIS A 49 -11.16 15.97 -5.52
CA HIS A 49 -10.39 14.91 -4.89
C HIS A 49 -9.11 15.48 -4.30
N LYS A 50 -8.56 14.74 -3.36
CA LYS A 50 -7.30 15.13 -2.73
C LYS A 50 -6.28 14.01 -2.95
N LEU A 51 -5.01 14.36 -2.84
CA LEU A 51 -3.94 13.38 -2.89
C LEU A 51 -3.73 12.78 -1.50
N GLU A 52 -3.52 11.48 -1.46
CA GLU A 52 -3.28 10.77 -0.22
C GLU A 52 -2.11 9.82 -0.38
N LEU A 53 -1.17 9.87 0.55
CA LEU A 53 -0.04 8.95 0.57
C LEU A 53 -0.32 7.87 1.60
N VAL A 54 -0.32 6.63 1.15
CA VAL A 54 -0.62 5.47 2.00
C VAL A 54 0.64 4.63 2.13
N THR A 55 1.01 4.31 3.36
CA THR A 55 2.16 3.46 3.64
C THR A 55 1.66 2.08 4.07
N LEU A 56 2.12 1.05 3.38
CA LEU A 56 1.67 -0.32 3.61
C LEU A 56 2.85 -1.25 3.79
N ASN A 57 2.64 -2.27 4.62
CA ASN A 57 3.59 -3.37 4.72
C ASN A 57 3.43 -4.26 3.51
N VAL A 58 4.54 -4.76 2.98
CA VAL A 58 4.52 -5.68 1.86
C VAL A 58 5.37 -6.90 2.19
N GLU A 59 5.05 -8.01 1.56
CA GLU A 59 5.79 -9.24 1.75
C GLU A 59 7.16 -9.17 1.08
N ASP A 60 7.21 -8.59 -0.11
CA ASP A 60 8.43 -8.50 -0.88
C ASP A 60 8.49 -7.15 -1.59
N ALA A 61 9.36 -6.28 -1.10
CA ALA A 61 9.50 -4.94 -1.65
C ALA A 61 9.96 -4.95 -3.11
N ARG A 62 10.66 -6.01 -3.53
CA ARG A 62 11.17 -6.06 -4.91
C ARG A 62 10.05 -6.05 -5.94
N LEU A 63 8.90 -6.61 -5.60
CA LEU A 63 7.75 -6.59 -6.50
C LEU A 63 7.28 -5.18 -6.78
N PHE A 64 7.37 -4.32 -5.78
CA PHE A 64 6.93 -2.94 -5.90
C PHE A 64 8.05 -2.03 -6.40
N GLN A 65 9.29 -2.42 -6.14
CA GLN A 65 10.43 -1.66 -6.64
C GLN A 65 10.44 -1.61 -8.17
N ALA A 66 10.05 -2.70 -8.80
CA ALA A 66 9.97 -2.77 -10.25
C ALA A 66 8.91 -1.83 -10.81
N ALA A 67 7.94 -1.45 -9.98
CA ALA A 67 6.86 -0.56 -10.38
C ALA A 67 7.05 0.87 -9.86
N LEU A 68 8.24 1.20 -9.39
CA LEU A 68 8.50 2.53 -8.82
C LEU A 68 8.18 3.61 -9.84
N ASN A 69 7.45 4.62 -9.39
CA ASN A 69 6.98 5.75 -10.20
C ASN A 69 5.93 5.38 -11.23
N LYS A 70 5.42 4.17 -11.16
CA LYS A 70 4.35 3.71 -12.07
C LYS A 70 3.05 3.58 -11.31
N THR A 71 1.94 3.74 -12.02
CA THR A 71 0.63 3.54 -11.43
C THR A 71 0.30 2.07 -11.41
N ILE A 72 -0.13 1.59 -10.25
CA ILE A 72 -0.45 0.18 -10.04
C ILE A 72 -1.83 0.02 -9.44
N ARG A 73 -2.32 -1.21 -9.48
CA ARG A 73 -3.49 -1.66 -8.75
C ARG A 73 -3.07 -2.87 -7.94
N VAL A 74 -3.44 -2.90 -6.67
CA VAL A 74 -3.10 -4.02 -5.82
C VAL A 74 -4.30 -4.35 -4.94
N PRO A 75 -4.66 -5.64 -4.82
CA PRO A 75 -5.74 -6.03 -3.93
C PRO A 75 -5.36 -5.74 -2.48
N VAL A 76 -6.30 -5.24 -1.71
CA VAL A 76 -6.05 -4.91 -0.31
C VAL A 76 -7.21 -5.41 0.54
N GLY A 77 -6.89 -5.68 1.81
CA GLY A 77 -7.90 -5.88 2.81
C GLY A 77 -8.05 -4.62 3.64
N VAL A 78 -9.14 -4.54 4.39
CA VAL A 78 -9.46 -3.37 5.20
C VAL A 78 -9.63 -3.83 6.64
N TYR A 79 -9.07 -3.07 7.57
CA TYR A 79 -9.24 -3.35 8.97
C TYR A 79 -9.50 -2.05 9.72
N ALA A 80 -10.12 -2.18 10.89
CA ALA A 80 -10.41 -1.02 11.72
C ALA A 80 -9.72 -1.18 13.07
N VAL A 81 -9.08 -0.10 13.52
CA VAL A 81 -8.49 -0.04 14.85
C VAL A 81 -9.03 1.23 15.50
N GLY A 82 -9.88 1.05 16.52
CA GLY A 82 -10.54 2.20 17.12
C GLY A 82 -11.37 2.95 16.11
N LYS A 83 -11.07 4.21 15.92
CA LYS A 83 -11.77 5.06 14.95
C LYS A 83 -11.03 5.19 13.63
N THR A 84 -9.96 4.41 13.45
CA THR A 84 -9.10 4.50 12.28
C THR A 84 -9.32 3.28 11.39
N VAL A 85 -9.31 3.50 10.08
CA VAL A 85 -9.38 2.43 9.10
C VAL A 85 -8.03 2.32 8.42
N GLY A 86 -7.53 1.10 8.33
CA GLY A 86 -6.26 0.84 7.65
C GLY A 86 -6.45 -0.17 6.55
N PHE A 87 -5.39 -0.32 5.76
CA PHE A 87 -5.37 -1.27 4.66
C PHE A 87 -4.16 -2.17 4.79
N PHE A 88 -4.28 -3.38 4.28
CA PHE A 88 -3.14 -4.30 4.24
C PHE A 88 -3.14 -5.02 2.90
N ILE A 89 -1.94 -5.43 2.49
CA ILE A 89 -1.79 -6.20 1.25
C ILE A 89 -1.74 -7.67 1.64
N PRO A 90 -2.69 -8.48 1.16
CA PRO A 90 -2.72 -9.90 1.52
C PRO A 90 -1.46 -10.61 1.05
N GLN A 91 -1.11 -11.67 1.76
CA GLN A 91 0.02 -12.48 1.40
C GLN A 91 -0.16 -13.05 -0.01
N GLY A 92 0.88 -12.96 -0.82
CA GLY A 92 0.83 -13.44 -2.18
C GLY A 92 0.27 -12.47 -3.20
N ALA A 93 -0.27 -11.33 -2.74
CA ALA A 93 -0.79 -10.33 -3.67
C ALA A 93 0.36 -9.61 -4.36
N LYS A 94 0.16 -9.31 -5.63
CA LYS A 94 1.16 -8.63 -6.45
C LYS A 94 0.60 -7.36 -7.05
N PRO A 95 1.42 -6.32 -7.21
CA PRO A 95 0.95 -5.12 -7.89
C PRO A 95 0.76 -5.39 -9.38
N GLN A 96 -0.30 -4.85 -9.93
CA GLN A 96 -0.56 -4.92 -11.36
C GLN A 96 -0.36 -3.53 -11.93
N LEU A 97 0.43 -3.45 -12.99
CA LEU A 97 0.64 -2.17 -13.65
C LEU A 97 -0.65 -1.71 -14.30
N GLN A 98 -0.99 -0.45 -14.07
CA GLN A 98 -2.16 0.15 -14.67
C GLN A 98 -1.81 0.53 -16.09
N GLN A 99 -2.46 -0.12 -17.06
CA GLN A 99 -2.24 0.20 -18.46
C GLN A 99 -2.92 1.51 -18.82
N PRO A 100 -2.29 2.35 -19.65
CA PRO A 100 -2.99 3.53 -20.15
C PRO A 100 -4.20 3.09 -20.94
N VAL A 101 -5.25 3.91 -20.86
CA VAL A 101 -6.45 3.61 -21.62
C VAL A 101 -6.19 3.82 -23.10
N GLN A 102 -6.47 2.80 -23.87
CA GLN A 102 -6.34 2.87 -25.32
C GLN A 102 -7.66 3.36 -25.90
N LYS A 103 -7.59 4.32 -26.75
CA LYS A 103 -8.76 4.89 -27.39
C LYS A 103 -8.81 4.50 -28.84
#